data_a069c1ab17c7ae7ae7e827f80833f18b
#
_entry.id   a069c1ab17c7ae7ae7e827f80833f18b
#
_cell.length_a   1.000
_cell.length_b   1.000
_cell.length_c   1.000
_cell.angle_alpha   90.00
_cell.angle_beta   90.00
_cell.angle_gamma   90.00
#
_symmetry.space_group_name_H-M   'P 1'
#
loop_
_entity.id
_entity.type
_entity.pdbx_description
1 polymer ?
#
loop_
_entity_poly.entity_id
_entity_poly.type
_entity_poly.pdbx_seq_one_letter_code
_entity_poly.pdbx_strand_id
1 'polypeptide(L)'
;MKPKYRIELLKDAVDFLNTLDEKAREKIYYNLKKSQISNDNTLFKKLNDEIWEFRTLYKRTQYRLFAFWDKTDKKDTLVISTHGIEKKTQKTPKKEINKAENLRKQYFDELKK
;
A
#
# COMPACT_ATOMS: atom_id res chain seq x y z
N MET A 1 8.90 -3.18 -19.43
CA MET A 1 9.76 -3.67 -18.32
C MET A 1 8.98 -4.61 -17.42
N LYS A 2 9.67 -5.60 -16.89
CA LYS A 2 9.03 -6.57 -16.01
C LYS A 2 8.83 -5.96 -14.62
N PRO A 3 7.62 -6.05 -14.04
CA PRO A 3 7.40 -5.56 -12.67
C PRO A 3 8.26 -6.30 -11.66
N LYS A 4 8.76 -5.57 -10.65
CA LYS A 4 9.57 -6.16 -9.58
C LYS A 4 8.73 -6.96 -8.58
N TYR A 5 7.46 -6.65 -8.49
CA TYR A 5 6.52 -7.31 -7.58
C TYR A 5 5.10 -7.10 -8.08
N ARG A 6 4.20 -7.96 -7.63
CA ARG A 6 2.77 -7.81 -7.85
C ARG A 6 2.17 -7.08 -6.66
N ILE A 7 1.05 -6.40 -6.87
CA ILE A 7 0.31 -5.72 -5.82
C ILE A 7 -1.09 -6.32 -5.75
N GLU A 8 -1.51 -6.67 -4.54
CA GLU A 8 -2.87 -7.11 -4.27
C GLU A 8 -3.49 -6.20 -3.23
N LEU A 9 -4.74 -5.78 -3.44
CA LEU A 9 -5.44 -4.87 -2.55
C LEU A 9 -6.45 -5.66 -1.71
N LEU A 10 -6.35 -5.53 -0.38
CA LEU A 10 -7.34 -6.10 0.51
C LEU A 10 -8.61 -5.24 0.48
N LYS A 11 -9.71 -5.78 1.03
CA LYS A 11 -11.00 -5.10 1.00
C LYS A 11 -10.95 -3.65 1.47
N ASP A 12 -10.27 -3.39 2.59
CA ASP A 12 -10.22 -2.03 3.13
C ASP A 12 -9.49 -1.05 2.20
N ALA A 13 -8.48 -1.53 1.47
CA ALA A 13 -7.79 -0.70 0.47
C ALA A 13 -8.71 -0.39 -0.71
N VAL A 14 -9.44 -1.40 -1.20
CA VAL A 14 -10.41 -1.21 -2.29
C VAL A 14 -11.50 -0.23 -1.85
N ASP A 15 -12.05 -0.42 -0.65
CA ASP A 15 -13.10 0.45 -0.12
C ASP A 15 -12.62 1.90 -0.03
N PHE A 16 -11.40 2.11 0.44
CA PHE A 16 -10.82 3.45 0.50
C PHE A 16 -10.74 4.09 -0.90
N LEU A 17 -10.22 3.36 -1.87
CA LEU A 17 -10.09 3.87 -3.24
C LEU A 17 -11.45 4.22 -3.84
N ASN A 18 -12.48 3.45 -3.52
CA ASN A 18 -13.82 3.69 -4.02
C ASN A 18 -14.48 4.94 -3.42
N THR A 19 -13.95 5.48 -2.32
CA THR A 19 -14.45 6.74 -1.75
C THR A 19 -13.88 7.97 -2.45
N LEU A 20 -12.84 7.81 -3.27
CA LEU A 20 -12.13 8.92 -3.89
C LEU A 20 -12.73 9.29 -5.23
N ASP A 21 -12.51 10.54 -5.65
CA ASP A 21 -12.91 10.92 -7.00
C ASP A 21 -12.06 10.15 -8.02
N GLU A 22 -12.56 10.09 -9.24
CA GLU A 22 -11.95 9.27 -10.30
C GLU A 22 -10.50 9.66 -10.59
N LYS A 23 -10.22 10.97 -10.65
CA LYS A 23 -8.87 11.42 -10.99
C LYS A 23 -7.85 11.14 -9.90
N ALA A 24 -8.24 11.28 -8.63
CA ALA A 24 -7.37 10.93 -7.52
C ALA A 24 -7.06 9.43 -7.55
N ARG A 25 -8.08 8.60 -7.76
CA ARG A 25 -7.92 7.14 -7.85
C ARG A 25 -7.02 6.75 -9.01
N GLU A 26 -7.20 7.38 -10.18
CA GLU A 26 -6.34 7.12 -11.34
C GLU A 26 -4.88 7.45 -11.05
N LYS A 27 -4.63 8.56 -10.36
CA LYS A 27 -3.27 8.95 -10.00
C LYS A 27 -2.63 7.94 -9.06
N ILE A 28 -3.40 7.42 -8.11
CA ILE A 28 -2.91 6.39 -7.20
C ILE A 28 -2.55 5.12 -7.98
N TYR A 29 -3.44 4.66 -8.87
CA TYR A 29 -3.14 3.47 -9.70
C TYR A 29 -1.91 3.69 -10.58
N TYR A 30 -1.76 4.87 -11.14
CA TYR A 30 -0.57 5.20 -11.93
C TYR A 30 0.69 5.06 -11.09
N ASN A 31 0.68 5.61 -9.87
CA ASN A 31 1.83 5.54 -8.98
C ASN A 31 2.12 4.11 -8.49
N LEU A 32 1.08 3.30 -8.28
CA LEU A 32 1.28 1.88 -7.95
C LEU A 32 2.03 1.17 -9.08
N LYS A 33 1.61 1.36 -10.32
CA LYS A 33 2.29 0.75 -11.47
C LYS A 33 3.72 1.27 -11.60
N LYS A 34 3.93 2.56 -11.41
CA LYS A 34 5.25 3.15 -11.49
C LYS A 34 6.18 2.58 -10.41
N SER A 35 5.66 2.36 -9.20
CA SER A 35 6.46 1.78 -8.11
C SER A 35 6.94 0.37 -8.44
N GLN A 36 6.18 -0.38 -9.24
CA GLN A 36 6.55 -1.75 -9.61
C GLN A 36 7.75 -1.82 -10.55
N ILE A 37 8.06 -0.73 -11.25
CA ILE A 37 9.14 -0.71 -12.24
C ILE A 37 10.26 0.26 -11.88
N SER A 38 10.18 0.94 -10.76
CA SER A 38 11.21 1.90 -10.33
C SER A 38 11.55 1.70 -8.85
N ASN A 39 12.72 2.22 -8.43
CA ASN A 39 13.17 2.19 -7.02
C ASN A 39 12.93 3.53 -6.34
N ASP A 40 11.79 4.15 -6.58
CA ASP A 40 11.50 5.49 -6.10
C ASP A 40 10.91 5.47 -4.68
N ASN A 41 11.71 5.87 -3.69
CA ASN A 41 11.26 5.93 -2.29
C ASN A 41 10.19 6.98 -2.04
N THR A 42 9.97 7.90 -2.97
CA THR A 42 8.86 8.86 -2.85
C THR A 42 7.53 8.20 -3.17
N LEU A 43 7.53 7.04 -3.84
CA LEU A 43 6.32 6.30 -4.18
C LEU A 43 6.05 5.15 -3.24
N PHE A 44 7.09 4.48 -2.72
CA PHE A 44 6.94 3.30 -1.89
C PHE A 44 8.03 3.30 -0.84
N LYS A 45 7.65 3.46 0.43
CA LYS A 45 8.59 3.69 1.52
C LYS A 45 8.35 2.73 2.69
N LYS A 46 9.44 2.22 3.25
CA LYS A 46 9.41 1.39 4.45
C LYS A 46 9.14 2.26 5.68
N LEU A 47 8.18 1.87 6.52
CA LEU A 47 7.85 2.57 7.75
C LEU A 47 8.46 1.91 8.99
N ASN A 48 8.43 0.57 9.03
CA ASN A 48 9.09 -0.22 10.08
C ASN A 48 9.45 -1.57 9.48
N ASP A 49 9.82 -2.55 10.31
CA ASP A 49 10.30 -3.84 9.82
C ASP A 49 9.28 -4.57 8.94
N GLU A 50 7.99 -4.36 9.20
CA GLU A 50 6.93 -5.13 8.56
C GLU A 50 6.08 -4.30 7.60
N ILE A 51 5.94 -3.00 7.84
CA ILE A 51 4.94 -2.17 7.17
C ILE A 51 5.61 -1.14 6.28
N TRP A 52 5.07 -1.03 5.07
CA TRP A 52 5.45 -0.07 4.04
C TRP A 52 4.25 0.81 3.68
N GLU A 53 4.47 1.90 2.96
CA GLU A 53 3.38 2.72 2.45
C GLU A 53 3.65 3.13 1.01
N PHE A 54 2.59 3.05 0.18
CA PHE A 54 2.57 3.69 -1.12
C PHE A 54 2.13 5.13 -0.94
N ARG A 55 2.77 6.04 -1.64
CA ARG A 55 2.59 7.48 -1.45
C ARG A 55 2.17 8.14 -2.76
N THR A 56 1.10 8.95 -2.70
CA THR A 56 0.61 9.71 -3.84
C THR A 56 0.24 11.11 -3.37
N LEU A 57 0.77 12.12 -4.07
CA LEU A 57 0.38 13.51 -3.87
C LEU A 57 -0.45 13.94 -5.08
N TYR A 58 -1.68 14.40 -4.83
CA TYR A 58 -2.56 14.89 -5.88
C TYR A 58 -3.38 16.07 -5.36
N LYS A 59 -3.29 17.22 -6.06
CA LYS A 59 -4.01 18.45 -5.68
C LYS A 59 -3.85 18.79 -4.20
N ARG A 60 -2.60 18.79 -3.71
CA ARG A 60 -2.23 19.11 -2.32
C ARG A 60 -2.70 18.11 -1.28
N THR A 61 -3.38 17.05 -1.68
CA THR A 61 -3.78 15.98 -0.77
C THR A 61 -2.79 14.84 -0.87
N GLN A 62 -2.33 14.35 0.27
CA GLN A 62 -1.46 13.20 0.33
C GLN A 62 -2.27 11.95 0.62
N TYR A 63 -2.12 10.95 -0.23
CA TYR A 63 -2.80 9.65 -0.08
C TYR A 63 -1.75 8.61 0.28
N ARG A 64 -2.09 7.75 1.23
CA ARG A 64 -1.22 6.66 1.67
C ARG A 64 -1.97 5.35 1.61
N LEU A 65 -1.36 4.33 1.00
CA LEU A 65 -1.85 2.95 1.06
C LEU A 65 -0.81 2.15 1.83
N PHE A 66 -1.21 1.57 2.94
CA PHE A 66 -0.30 0.76 3.76
C PHE A 66 -0.19 -0.63 3.18
N ALA A 67 0.96 -1.27 3.38
CA ALA A 67 1.26 -2.52 2.72
C ALA A 67 2.28 -3.35 3.49
N PHE A 68 2.32 -4.63 3.17
CA PHE A 68 3.36 -5.52 3.65
C PHE A 68 3.71 -6.53 2.56
N TRP A 69 4.85 -7.18 2.71
CA TRP A 69 5.32 -8.17 1.76
C TRP A 69 4.81 -9.55 2.13
N ASP A 70 4.29 -10.28 1.14
CA ASP A 70 4.02 -11.72 1.27
C ASP A 70 5.08 -12.45 0.45
N LYS A 71 6.00 -13.10 1.16
CA LYS A 71 7.12 -13.82 0.55
C LYS A 71 6.96 -15.34 0.65
N THR A 72 5.72 -15.81 0.86
CA THR A 72 5.45 -17.25 0.97
C THR A 72 5.69 -17.98 -0.36
N ASP A 73 5.48 -17.28 -1.49
CA ASP A 73 5.84 -17.82 -2.80
C ASP A 73 7.22 -17.28 -3.20
N LYS A 74 8.20 -18.16 -3.27
CA LYS A 74 9.57 -17.76 -3.57
C LYS A 74 9.78 -17.31 -5.01
N LYS A 75 8.86 -17.65 -5.93
CA LYS A 75 9.00 -17.32 -7.34
C LYS A 75 8.57 -15.89 -7.66
N ASP A 76 7.53 -15.41 -7.00
CA ASP A 76 6.98 -14.08 -7.20
C ASP A 76 6.98 -13.32 -5.91
N THR A 77 7.39 -12.05 -5.97
CA THR A 77 7.28 -11.17 -4.82
C THR A 77 5.92 -10.47 -4.86
N LEU A 78 5.18 -10.57 -3.77
CA LEU A 78 3.82 -10.04 -3.65
C LEU A 78 3.75 -9.00 -2.54
N VAL A 79 3.18 -7.84 -2.87
CA VAL A 79 2.90 -6.78 -1.90
C VAL A 79 1.39 -6.73 -1.69
N ILE A 80 0.98 -6.79 -0.43
CA ILE A 80 -0.43 -6.75 -0.05
C ILE A 80 -0.72 -5.38 0.54
N SER A 81 -1.64 -4.63 -0.06
CA SER A 81 -2.06 -3.34 0.50
C SER A 81 -3.24 -3.55 1.45
N THR A 82 -3.11 -3.05 2.68
CA THR A 82 -4.08 -3.29 3.74
C THR A 82 -5.24 -2.29 3.72
N HIS A 83 -4.92 -1.00 3.75
CA HIS A 83 -5.92 0.07 3.77
C HIS A 83 -5.26 1.38 3.36
N GLY A 84 -6.07 2.43 3.21
CA GLY A 84 -5.56 3.73 2.81
C GLY A 84 -6.11 4.86 3.68
N ILE A 85 -5.43 5.99 3.65
CA ILE A 85 -5.85 7.21 4.31
C ILE A 85 -5.49 8.43 3.48
N GLU A 86 -6.20 9.53 3.71
CA GLU A 86 -5.77 10.85 3.26
C GLU A 86 -5.00 11.51 4.39
N LYS A 87 -3.87 12.13 4.07
CA LYS A 87 -3.04 12.82 5.06
C LYS A 87 -2.93 14.29 4.75
N LYS A 88 -3.02 15.11 5.78
CA LYS A 88 -2.75 16.54 5.68
C LYS A 88 -1.38 16.92 6.22
N THR A 89 -0.69 15.99 6.90
CA THR A 89 0.63 16.20 7.48
C THR A 89 1.61 15.16 6.91
N GLN A 90 2.91 15.42 7.08
CA GLN A 90 3.94 14.52 6.58
C GLN A 90 4.04 13.24 7.42
N LYS A 91 3.75 13.32 8.71
CA LYS A 91 3.94 12.20 9.61
C LYS A 91 2.79 11.20 9.54
N THR A 92 3.11 9.91 9.42
CA THR A 92 2.12 8.85 9.41
C THR A 92 1.66 8.54 10.84
N PRO A 93 0.34 8.59 11.13
CA PRO A 93 -0.16 8.28 12.47
C PRO A 93 0.15 6.83 12.87
N LYS A 94 0.63 6.66 14.09
CA LYS A 94 0.98 5.34 14.62
C LYS A 94 -0.19 4.36 14.62
N LYS A 95 -1.41 4.86 14.87
CA LYS A 95 -2.60 4.00 14.85
C LYS A 95 -2.84 3.33 13.49
N GLU A 96 -2.46 4.01 12.41
CA GLU A 96 -2.61 3.43 11.07
C GLU A 96 -1.58 2.34 10.81
N ILE A 97 -0.35 2.53 11.31
CA ILE A 97 0.66 1.49 11.24
C ILE A 97 0.21 0.27 12.04
N ASN A 98 -0.35 0.48 13.24
CA ASN A 98 -0.86 -0.60 14.07
C ASN A 98 -2.00 -1.35 13.37
N LYS A 99 -2.90 -0.62 12.71
CA LYS A 99 -3.97 -1.25 11.93
C LYS A 99 -3.41 -2.12 10.82
N ALA A 100 -2.40 -1.64 10.11
CA ALA A 100 -1.76 -2.41 9.04
C ALA A 100 -1.11 -3.68 9.61
N GLU A 101 -0.46 -3.60 10.77
CA GLU A 101 0.13 -4.77 11.42
C GLU A 101 -0.92 -5.80 11.80
N ASN A 102 -2.07 -5.37 12.30
CA ASN A 102 -3.17 -6.27 12.64
C ASN A 102 -3.74 -6.95 11.40
N LEU A 103 -3.93 -6.20 10.32
CA LEU A 103 -4.42 -6.77 9.06
C LEU A 103 -3.41 -7.74 8.46
N ARG A 104 -2.12 -7.45 8.59
CA ARG A 104 -1.07 -8.38 8.16
C ARG A 104 -1.14 -9.69 8.94
N LYS A 105 -1.30 -9.60 10.25
CA LYS A 105 -1.41 -10.79 11.10
C LYS A 105 -2.63 -11.63 10.70
N GLN A 106 -3.78 -10.99 10.50
CA GLN A 106 -4.99 -11.68 10.06
C GLN A 106 -4.79 -12.37 8.71
N TYR A 107 -4.13 -11.69 7.78
CA TYR A 107 -3.86 -12.24 6.46
C TYR A 107 -3.05 -13.53 6.55
N PHE A 108 -1.96 -13.54 7.32
CA PHE A 108 -1.13 -14.72 7.44
C PHE A 108 -1.80 -15.81 8.26
N ASP A 109 -2.61 -15.46 9.26
CA ASP A 109 -3.39 -16.45 10.02
C ASP A 109 -4.39 -17.16 9.11
N GLU A 110 -5.04 -16.45 8.19
CA GLU A 110 -5.96 -17.03 7.22
C GLU A 110 -5.26 -18.00 6.26
N LEU A 111 -4.01 -17.72 5.89
CA LEU A 111 -3.26 -18.62 5.00
C LEU A 111 -2.93 -19.97 5.65
N LYS A 112 -2.92 -20.03 6.98
CA LYS A 112 -2.59 -21.26 7.70
C LYS A 112 -3.78 -22.21 7.86
N LYS A 113 -4.98 -21.76 7.53
CA LYS A 113 -6.19 -22.58 7.67
C LYS A 113 -6.37 -23.56 6.53
#